data_532dc55debf7bb37297f0f4f72499161
#
_entry.id   532dc55debf7bb37297f0f4f72499161
#
_cell.length_a   1.000
_cell.length_b   1.000
_cell.length_c   1.000
_cell.angle_alpha   90.00
_cell.angle_beta   90.00
_cell.angle_gamma   90.00
#
_symmetry.space_group_name_H-M   'P 1'
#
loop_
_entity.id
_entity.type
_entity.pdbx_description
1 polymer ?
#
loop_
_entity_poly.entity_id
_entity_poly.type
_entity_poly.pdbx_seq_one_letter_code
_entity_poly.pdbx_strand_id
1 'polypeptide(L)'
;MNARPFRRVADLLTSRARGTGPTPNRMSSRDRQALARLDVLRSSAPVENVPLDEAPRRARAVAAADAIGARMLASALAADPRGNAVAGPVGMALVLAMLYAGADAAGTGIGPALGFDEAEVRDEPLPGARDRTWRAIQSCLQRFDTADAAALEGFDPGAIPDSPLLHVANNTLIIVDDDTRIEQSYVDAVRRWYGSEVGRIGSEGAKAALDAWTALHTGGLIRRSAIRITPDTRLVLQNAILFAARWAKPFKAENTSKGASFTRADGGRTRADMMHITGSFTLVKGEGWRALRLPYATGAPDGAADAGADIGDRPDGAGAGTGIGDRRGGTGLAMDIVLPDAVASPADLPPSTWGAATRALNRAERLPRGDFDVIVGLPRLDLNPGAVDLIPLLEELGIGIWGLELSHIAPRLILEQAFQQTRLLVDEAGTVAAALTEAAFMRAAAHAAPRRTKRFICDRPYVLRVVDLDSGAAVFEAAVLDPARRGAR
;
A
#
# COMPACT_ATOMS: atom_id res chain seq x y z
N MET A 1 40.34 3.31 46.95
CA MET A 1 39.00 3.25 47.56
C MET A 1 37.96 3.64 46.47
N ASN A 2 37.18 2.65 46.13
CA ASN A 2 35.86 2.69 45.47
C ASN A 2 35.67 3.33 44.10
N ALA A 3 35.97 2.51 43.09
CA ALA A 3 35.26 2.58 41.82
C ALA A 3 33.92 1.82 41.93
N ARG A 4 32.81 2.46 41.60
CA ARG A 4 31.55 1.96 41.02
C ARG A 4 30.47 3.03 41.11
N PRO A 5 29.99 3.54 40.00
CA PRO A 5 28.61 3.23 39.62
C PRO A 5 28.38 3.26 38.09
N PHE A 6 28.81 2.24 37.35
CA PHE A 6 28.47 2.10 35.94
C PHE A 6 27.79 0.76 35.58
N ARG A 7 27.32 0.02 36.59
CA ARG A 7 26.66 -1.29 36.40
C ARG A 7 25.13 -1.27 36.45
N ARG A 8 24.48 -0.10 36.58
CA ARG A 8 23.00 -0.05 36.68
C ARG A 8 22.27 0.43 35.42
N VAL A 9 22.96 0.79 34.34
CA VAL A 9 22.34 1.20 33.08
C VAL A 9 22.21 0.03 32.11
N ALA A 10 23.08 -0.99 32.21
CA ALA A 10 23.02 -2.17 31.36
C ALA A 10 21.88 -3.15 31.69
N ASP A 11 21.39 -3.16 32.94
CA ASP A 11 20.32 -4.06 33.39
C ASP A 11 18.91 -3.51 33.10
N LEU A 12 18.78 -2.23 32.75
CA LEU A 12 17.50 -1.62 32.33
C LEU A 12 17.20 -1.80 30.83
N LEU A 13 18.19 -2.22 30.05
CA LEU A 13 18.02 -2.49 28.61
C LEU A 13 17.63 -3.91 28.28
N THR A 14 17.52 -4.80 29.27
CA THR A 14 17.18 -6.23 29.06
C THR A 14 15.78 -6.63 29.48
N SER A 15 14.94 -5.74 30.01
CA SER A 15 13.53 -6.04 30.17
C SER A 15 12.76 -5.66 28.90
N ARG A 16 13.10 -6.26 27.77
CA ARG A 16 12.18 -6.35 26.65
C ARG A 16 10.93 -7.06 27.15
N ALA A 17 9.89 -6.28 27.40
CA ALA A 17 8.55 -6.82 27.48
C ALA A 17 8.39 -7.72 26.24
N ARG A 18 8.04 -8.97 26.42
CA ARG A 18 7.69 -9.89 25.34
C ARG A 18 6.39 -9.40 24.70
N GLY A 19 6.51 -8.33 23.93
CA GLY A 19 5.45 -7.84 23.05
C GLY A 19 5.30 -8.83 21.90
N THR A 20 4.09 -9.20 21.61
CA THR A 20 3.67 -10.05 20.49
C THR A 20 3.75 -9.30 19.15
N GLY A 21 4.78 -8.49 18.92
CA GLY A 21 5.04 -7.79 17.67
C GLY A 21 5.55 -8.74 16.58
N PRO A 22 5.45 -8.36 15.30
CA PRO A 22 6.00 -9.13 14.21
C PRO A 22 7.52 -9.24 14.38
N THR A 23 8.06 -10.46 14.16
CA THR A 23 9.49 -10.72 14.22
C THR A 23 10.16 -10.33 12.90
N PRO A 24 11.46 -9.94 12.93
CA PRO A 24 12.21 -9.68 11.70
C PRO A 24 12.07 -10.80 10.68
N ASN A 25 12.02 -10.43 9.40
CA ASN A 25 11.98 -11.41 8.33
C ASN A 25 13.34 -12.13 8.25
N ARG A 26 13.34 -13.42 8.56
CA ARG A 26 14.53 -14.29 8.38
C ARG A 26 14.09 -15.45 7.52
N MET A 27 14.48 -15.42 6.26
CA MET A 27 14.26 -16.58 5.40
C MET A 27 15.02 -17.79 5.94
N SER A 28 14.31 -18.89 6.08
CA SER A 28 14.91 -20.15 6.44
C SER A 28 15.69 -20.75 5.25
N SER A 29 16.61 -21.70 5.53
CA SER A 29 17.26 -22.46 4.47
C SER A 29 16.25 -23.21 3.59
N ARG A 30 15.14 -23.64 4.17
CA ARG A 30 14.03 -24.31 3.45
C ARG A 30 13.33 -23.37 2.47
N ASP A 31 13.10 -22.12 2.86
CA ASP A 31 12.47 -21.12 1.98
C ASP A 31 13.38 -20.78 0.80
N ARG A 32 14.69 -20.56 1.06
CA ARG A 32 15.68 -20.36 -0.03
C ARG A 32 15.73 -21.56 -0.97
N GLN A 33 15.70 -22.77 -0.44
CA GLN A 33 15.69 -23.98 -1.24
C GLN A 33 14.40 -24.10 -2.08
N ALA A 34 13.26 -23.67 -1.54
CA ALA A 34 11.99 -23.65 -2.28
C ALA A 34 12.04 -22.68 -3.46
N LEU A 35 12.56 -21.47 -3.26
CA LEU A 35 12.76 -20.53 -4.37
C LEU A 35 13.79 -21.00 -5.40
N ALA A 36 14.87 -21.65 -4.97
CA ALA A 36 15.89 -22.18 -5.87
C ALA A 36 15.40 -23.37 -6.75
N ARG A 37 14.23 -23.94 -6.45
CA ARG A 37 13.60 -24.97 -7.28
C ARG A 37 12.78 -24.40 -8.43
N LEU A 38 12.53 -23.09 -8.45
CA LEU A 38 11.81 -22.45 -9.54
C LEU A 38 12.66 -22.46 -10.81
N ASP A 39 12.11 -23.00 -11.88
CA ASP A 39 12.65 -22.81 -13.22
C ASP A 39 12.12 -21.48 -13.75
N VAL A 40 12.94 -20.42 -13.63
CA VAL A 40 12.58 -19.06 -14.07
C VAL A 40 12.76 -18.96 -15.58
N LEU A 41 11.64 -18.77 -16.27
CA LEU A 41 11.63 -18.63 -17.72
C LEU A 41 12.31 -17.30 -18.13
N ARG A 42 13.26 -17.41 -19.04
CA ARG A 42 14.04 -16.25 -19.49
C ARG A 42 13.24 -15.41 -20.47
N SER A 43 13.26 -14.09 -20.22
CA SER A 43 12.78 -13.09 -21.18
C SER A 43 13.96 -12.24 -21.65
N SER A 44 14.01 -11.96 -22.95
CA SER A 44 14.93 -10.98 -23.52
C SER A 44 14.37 -9.55 -23.47
N ALA A 45 13.09 -9.40 -23.14
CA ALA A 45 12.46 -8.09 -23.07
C ALA A 45 12.97 -7.31 -21.86
N PRO A 46 13.44 -6.05 -22.05
CA PRO A 46 13.74 -5.18 -20.93
C PRO A 46 12.46 -4.79 -20.20
N VAL A 47 12.57 -4.50 -18.91
CA VAL A 47 11.48 -3.85 -18.19
C VAL A 47 11.38 -2.42 -18.67
N GLU A 48 10.25 -2.02 -19.22
CA GLU A 48 10.03 -0.66 -19.69
C GLU A 48 10.05 0.33 -18.52
N ASN A 49 10.57 1.51 -18.78
CA ASN A 49 10.45 2.64 -17.88
C ASN A 49 9.59 3.69 -18.56
N VAL A 50 8.32 3.79 -18.15
CA VAL A 50 7.37 4.74 -18.71
C VAL A 50 7.22 5.89 -17.71
N PRO A 51 7.58 7.12 -18.08
CA PRO A 51 7.35 8.31 -17.27
C PRO A 51 5.85 8.52 -17.00
N LEU A 52 5.53 9.05 -15.83
CA LEU A 52 4.14 9.20 -15.41
C LEU A 52 3.34 10.21 -16.24
N ASP A 53 4.01 11.21 -16.82
CA ASP A 53 3.43 12.21 -17.72
C ASP A 53 3.14 11.64 -19.12
N GLU A 54 3.79 10.53 -19.49
CA GLU A 54 3.52 9.79 -20.71
C GLU A 54 2.44 8.71 -20.54
N ALA A 55 1.82 8.59 -19.35
CA ALA A 55 0.80 7.58 -19.08
C ALA A 55 -0.53 7.96 -19.77
N PRO A 56 -0.96 7.26 -20.83
CA PRO A 56 -2.25 7.50 -21.44
C PRO A 56 -3.36 7.20 -20.43
N ARG A 57 -4.36 8.08 -20.30
CA ARG A 57 -5.55 7.84 -19.47
C ARG A 57 -5.28 7.54 -17.97
N ARG A 58 -4.14 8.00 -17.41
CA ARG A 58 -3.80 7.82 -15.99
C ARG A 58 -4.97 8.05 -15.03
N ALA A 59 -5.73 9.12 -15.23
CA ALA A 59 -6.85 9.45 -14.36
C ALA A 59 -7.94 8.36 -14.35
N ARG A 60 -8.19 7.71 -15.49
CA ARG A 60 -9.14 6.58 -15.58
C ARG A 60 -8.61 5.35 -14.88
N ALA A 61 -7.34 5.01 -15.06
CA ALA A 61 -6.70 3.87 -14.39
C ALA A 61 -6.72 4.04 -12.87
N VAL A 62 -6.42 5.24 -12.36
CA VAL A 62 -6.51 5.55 -10.92
C VAL A 62 -7.95 5.45 -10.43
N ALA A 63 -8.93 5.95 -11.17
CA ALA A 63 -10.34 5.82 -10.81
C ALA A 63 -10.81 4.35 -10.81
N ALA A 64 -10.28 3.54 -11.73
CA ALA A 64 -10.53 2.10 -11.76
C ALA A 64 -9.93 1.40 -10.52
N ALA A 65 -8.69 1.72 -10.14
CA ALA A 65 -8.09 1.23 -8.90
C ALA A 65 -8.91 1.63 -7.67
N ASP A 66 -9.36 2.90 -7.59
CA ASP A 66 -10.25 3.37 -6.51
C ASP A 66 -11.55 2.55 -6.45
N ALA A 67 -12.15 2.24 -7.60
CA ALA A 67 -13.37 1.44 -7.67
C ALA A 67 -13.13 -0.02 -7.24
N ILE A 68 -12.01 -0.61 -7.64
CA ILE A 68 -11.57 -1.94 -7.19
C ILE A 68 -11.41 -1.95 -5.67
N GLY A 69 -10.64 -1.04 -5.10
CA GLY A 69 -10.39 -0.95 -3.67
C GLY A 69 -11.68 -0.79 -2.84
N ALA A 70 -12.56 0.10 -3.29
CA ALA A 70 -13.85 0.31 -2.62
C ALA A 70 -14.74 -0.93 -2.61
N ARG A 71 -14.79 -1.68 -3.73
CA ARG A 71 -15.53 -2.96 -3.80
C ARG A 71 -14.88 -4.05 -2.97
N MET A 72 -13.54 -4.12 -2.94
CA MET A 72 -12.82 -5.06 -2.07
C MET A 72 -13.16 -4.83 -0.60
N LEU A 73 -13.17 -3.57 -0.15
CA LEU A 73 -13.58 -3.22 1.21
C LEU A 73 -15.06 -3.61 1.45
N ALA A 74 -15.95 -3.29 0.53
CA ALA A 74 -17.38 -3.60 0.65
C ALA A 74 -17.62 -5.13 0.72
N SER A 75 -16.97 -5.91 -0.13
CA SER A 75 -17.06 -7.38 -0.13
C SER A 75 -16.52 -7.97 1.19
N ALA A 76 -15.37 -7.50 1.67
CA ALA A 76 -14.80 -7.95 2.95
C ALA A 76 -15.72 -7.60 4.14
N LEU A 77 -16.32 -6.40 4.15
CA LEU A 77 -17.26 -5.98 5.19
C LEU A 77 -18.61 -6.71 5.11
N ALA A 78 -19.04 -7.12 3.92
CA ALA A 78 -20.23 -7.96 3.76
C ALA A 78 -19.99 -9.36 4.34
N ALA A 79 -18.78 -9.92 4.16
CA ALA A 79 -18.39 -11.21 4.72
C ALA A 79 -18.21 -11.16 6.26
N ASP A 80 -17.67 -10.07 6.81
CA ASP A 80 -17.52 -9.83 8.25
C ASP A 80 -17.90 -8.39 8.62
N PRO A 81 -19.18 -8.09 8.87
CA PRO A 81 -19.68 -6.74 9.18
C PRO A 81 -19.11 -6.11 10.46
N ARG A 82 -18.43 -6.89 11.28
CA ARG A 82 -17.75 -6.42 12.51
C ARG A 82 -16.23 -6.45 12.39
N GLY A 83 -15.71 -6.95 11.29
CA GLY A 83 -14.27 -7.04 11.02
C GLY A 83 -13.70 -5.76 10.47
N ASN A 84 -12.37 -5.66 10.56
CA ASN A 84 -11.62 -4.69 9.78
C ASN A 84 -11.37 -5.27 8.39
N ALA A 85 -11.30 -4.41 7.39
CA ALA A 85 -10.97 -4.80 6.03
C ALA A 85 -9.71 -4.04 5.57
N VAL A 86 -8.85 -4.70 4.80
CA VAL A 86 -7.68 -4.08 4.16
C VAL A 86 -7.61 -4.56 2.72
N ALA A 87 -7.42 -3.63 1.80
CA ALA A 87 -7.31 -3.87 0.37
C ALA A 87 -6.03 -3.24 -0.19
N GLY A 88 -5.48 -3.84 -1.25
CA GLY A 88 -4.39 -3.31 -2.06
C GLY A 88 -4.87 -3.03 -3.50
N PRO A 89 -5.49 -1.87 -3.78
CA PRO A 89 -6.16 -1.62 -5.05
C PRO A 89 -5.23 -1.71 -6.26
N VAL A 90 -4.06 -1.08 -6.17
CA VAL A 90 -3.05 -1.11 -7.25
C VAL A 90 -2.54 -2.54 -7.46
N GLY A 91 -2.26 -3.28 -6.38
CA GLY A 91 -1.82 -4.67 -6.48
C GLY A 91 -2.84 -5.54 -7.23
N MET A 92 -4.13 -5.37 -6.92
CA MET A 92 -5.19 -6.08 -7.62
C MET A 92 -5.28 -5.68 -9.09
N ALA A 93 -5.17 -4.39 -9.41
CA ALA A 93 -5.17 -3.92 -10.79
C ALA A 93 -4.00 -4.49 -11.60
N LEU A 94 -2.80 -4.62 -11.01
CA LEU A 94 -1.64 -5.23 -11.66
C LEU A 94 -1.85 -6.72 -11.91
N VAL A 95 -2.46 -7.45 -10.98
CA VAL A 95 -2.83 -8.87 -11.19
C VAL A 95 -3.83 -9.00 -12.34
N LEU A 96 -4.86 -8.15 -12.38
CA LEU A 96 -5.83 -8.12 -13.48
C LEU A 96 -5.18 -7.77 -14.82
N ALA A 97 -4.19 -6.87 -14.83
CA ALA A 97 -3.48 -6.51 -16.04
C ALA A 97 -2.60 -7.68 -16.58
N MET A 98 -1.97 -8.44 -15.67
CA MET A 98 -1.25 -9.67 -16.05
C MET A 98 -2.22 -10.78 -16.53
N LEU A 99 -3.38 -10.90 -15.90
CA LEU A 99 -4.43 -11.82 -16.31
C LEU A 99 -4.93 -11.47 -17.72
N TYR A 100 -5.16 -10.18 -17.99
CA TYR A 100 -5.55 -9.69 -19.32
C TYR A 100 -4.51 -10.05 -20.39
N ALA A 101 -3.22 -9.92 -20.07
CA ALA A 101 -2.15 -10.27 -21.01
C ALA A 101 -2.12 -11.76 -21.34
N GLY A 102 -2.60 -12.61 -20.43
CA GLY A 102 -2.64 -14.08 -20.59
C GLY A 102 -3.92 -14.62 -21.24
N ALA A 103 -4.98 -13.83 -21.30
CA ALA A 103 -6.30 -14.24 -21.76
C ALA A 103 -6.60 -13.76 -23.19
N ASP A 104 -7.47 -14.46 -23.89
CA ASP A 104 -8.26 -13.85 -24.97
C ASP A 104 -9.32 -12.97 -24.29
N ALA A 105 -8.91 -11.75 -23.94
CA ALA A 105 -9.62 -10.94 -22.97
C ALA A 105 -10.74 -10.08 -23.57
N ALA A 106 -10.98 -10.18 -24.88
CA ALA A 106 -12.06 -9.46 -25.54
C ALA A 106 -13.43 -9.88 -24.97
N GLY A 107 -14.20 -8.93 -24.46
CA GLY A 107 -15.51 -9.20 -23.85
C GLY A 107 -15.48 -9.77 -22.43
N THR A 108 -14.32 -9.91 -21.80
CA THR A 108 -14.21 -10.49 -20.44
C THR A 108 -14.51 -9.53 -19.30
N GLY A 109 -14.66 -8.22 -19.58
CA GLY A 109 -14.83 -7.19 -18.57
C GLY A 109 -13.53 -6.73 -17.87
N ILE A 110 -12.39 -7.39 -18.10
CA ILE A 110 -11.11 -7.02 -17.44
C ILE A 110 -10.63 -5.65 -17.90
N GLY A 111 -10.72 -5.35 -19.20
CA GLY A 111 -10.35 -4.05 -19.76
C GLY A 111 -11.08 -2.89 -19.09
N PRO A 112 -12.43 -2.89 -19.09
CA PRO A 112 -13.23 -1.89 -18.36
C PRO A 112 -12.90 -1.79 -16.88
N ALA A 113 -12.69 -2.92 -16.18
CA ALA A 113 -12.29 -2.94 -14.77
C ALA A 113 -10.93 -2.27 -14.52
N LEU A 114 -10.05 -2.24 -15.52
CA LEU A 114 -8.76 -1.55 -15.50
C LEU A 114 -8.81 -0.09 -15.97
N GLY A 115 -9.99 0.42 -16.35
CA GLY A 115 -10.19 1.78 -16.88
C GLY A 115 -9.99 1.93 -18.38
N PHE A 116 -10.04 0.81 -19.15
CA PHE A 116 -9.83 0.78 -20.58
C PHE A 116 -11.01 0.08 -21.27
N ASP A 117 -11.84 0.83 -21.97
CA ASP A 117 -12.88 0.27 -22.81
C ASP A 117 -12.24 -0.44 -24.02
N GLU A 118 -12.69 -1.64 -24.32
CA GLU A 118 -12.15 -2.47 -25.42
C GLU A 118 -12.38 -1.84 -26.79
N ALA A 119 -13.52 -1.17 -26.98
CA ALA A 119 -13.82 -0.46 -28.22
C ALA A 119 -12.88 0.74 -28.42
N GLU A 120 -12.60 1.48 -27.33
CA GLU A 120 -11.70 2.62 -27.35
C GLU A 120 -10.23 2.20 -27.51
N VAL A 121 -9.82 1.05 -26.98
CA VAL A 121 -8.44 0.52 -27.09
C VAL A 121 -8.15 0.02 -28.50
N ARG A 122 -9.16 -0.48 -29.22
CA ARG A 122 -9.02 -0.97 -30.58
C ARG A 122 -8.68 0.15 -31.58
N ASP A 123 -9.17 1.36 -31.34
CA ASP A 123 -8.98 2.52 -32.20
C ASP A 123 -7.87 3.47 -31.72
N GLU A 124 -7.10 3.07 -30.68
CA GLU A 124 -6.03 3.93 -30.14
C GLU A 124 -4.79 3.98 -31.05
N PRO A 125 -4.23 5.20 -31.24
CA PRO A 125 -3.02 5.37 -32.04
C PRO A 125 -1.76 4.79 -31.38
N LEU A 126 -1.82 4.43 -30.08
CA LEU A 126 -0.71 3.88 -29.30
C LEU A 126 -1.03 2.44 -28.85
N PRO A 127 -0.51 1.42 -29.53
CA PRO A 127 -0.63 0.04 -29.07
C PRO A 127 -0.11 -0.10 -27.64
N GLY A 128 -0.88 -0.78 -26.78
CA GLY A 128 -0.49 -1.03 -25.39
C GLY A 128 -0.70 0.14 -24.43
N ALA A 129 -1.62 1.07 -24.70
CA ALA A 129 -1.96 2.20 -23.81
C ALA A 129 -2.29 1.75 -22.38
N ARG A 130 -3.01 0.63 -22.22
CA ARG A 130 -3.28 0.00 -20.91
C ARG A 130 -1.97 -0.36 -20.19
N ASP A 131 -1.13 -1.14 -20.87
CA ASP A 131 0.10 -1.66 -20.28
C ASP A 131 1.08 -0.52 -19.96
N ARG A 132 1.20 0.46 -20.86
CA ARG A 132 1.99 1.67 -20.63
C ARG A 132 1.49 2.47 -19.43
N THR A 133 0.17 2.62 -19.28
CA THR A 133 -0.41 3.36 -18.15
C THR A 133 -0.14 2.67 -16.82
N TRP A 134 -0.41 1.36 -16.74
CA TRP A 134 -0.15 0.62 -15.51
C TRP A 134 1.34 0.51 -15.21
N ARG A 135 2.18 0.40 -16.24
CA ARG A 135 3.63 0.46 -16.08
C ARG A 135 4.08 1.82 -15.53
N ALA A 136 3.56 2.93 -16.04
CA ALA A 136 3.89 4.26 -15.56
C ALA A 136 3.51 4.45 -14.09
N ILE A 137 2.32 3.98 -13.68
CA ILE A 137 1.89 4.00 -12.28
C ILE A 137 2.84 3.16 -11.44
N GLN A 138 3.14 1.93 -11.83
CA GLN A 138 4.05 1.04 -11.11
C GLN A 138 5.47 1.63 -11.02
N SER A 139 6.02 2.17 -12.11
CA SER A 139 7.33 2.83 -12.11
C SER A 139 7.38 4.02 -11.15
N CYS A 140 6.29 4.79 -11.10
CA CYS A 140 6.17 5.89 -10.15
C CYS A 140 6.20 5.41 -8.69
N LEU A 141 5.54 4.31 -8.37
CA LEU A 141 5.59 3.70 -7.04
C LEU A 141 6.99 3.14 -6.72
N GLN A 142 7.61 2.48 -7.70
CA GLN A 142 8.93 1.85 -7.55
C GLN A 142 10.08 2.84 -7.33
N ARG A 143 9.86 4.16 -7.46
CA ARG A 143 10.90 5.15 -7.09
C ARG A 143 11.29 5.10 -5.61
N PHE A 144 10.45 4.51 -4.79
CA PHE A 144 10.72 4.23 -3.37
C PHE A 144 11.16 2.80 -3.11
N ASP A 145 11.34 1.98 -4.14
CA ASP A 145 11.82 0.61 -4.00
C ASP A 145 13.34 0.61 -3.92
N THR A 146 13.84 0.79 -2.71
CA THR A 146 15.29 0.82 -2.41
C THR A 146 15.78 -0.51 -1.85
N ALA A 147 14.90 -1.51 -1.73
CA ALA A 147 15.24 -2.79 -1.15
C ALA A 147 15.82 -3.74 -2.19
N ASP A 148 17.02 -4.22 -1.93
CA ASP A 148 17.53 -5.42 -2.60
C ASP A 148 17.02 -6.70 -1.89
N ALA A 149 17.35 -7.87 -2.45
CA ALA A 149 16.92 -9.14 -1.87
C ALA A 149 17.39 -9.33 -0.42
N ALA A 150 18.60 -8.86 -0.09
CA ALA A 150 19.17 -8.96 1.25
C ALA A 150 18.40 -8.06 2.25
N ALA A 151 18.01 -6.86 1.83
CA ALA A 151 17.20 -5.96 2.63
C ALA A 151 15.79 -6.54 2.89
N LEU A 152 15.18 -7.16 1.90
CA LEU A 152 13.89 -7.86 2.05
C LEU A 152 14.00 -9.07 2.98
N GLU A 153 15.06 -9.87 2.84
CA GLU A 153 15.33 -11.02 3.73
C GLU A 153 15.58 -10.60 5.18
N GLY A 154 16.17 -9.43 5.39
CA GLY A 154 16.49 -8.86 6.70
C GLY A 154 15.47 -7.86 7.23
N PHE A 155 14.37 -7.63 6.52
CA PHE A 155 13.40 -6.60 6.91
C PHE A 155 12.87 -6.81 8.33
N ASP A 156 13.00 -5.78 9.15
CA ASP A 156 12.47 -5.74 10.52
C ASP A 156 11.26 -4.80 10.57
N PRO A 157 10.04 -5.34 10.68
CA PRO A 157 8.85 -4.51 10.86
C PRO A 157 8.90 -3.63 12.11
N GLY A 158 9.80 -3.92 13.03
CA GLY A 158 10.06 -3.13 14.23
C GLY A 158 11.03 -1.96 14.02
N ALA A 159 11.57 -1.79 12.81
CA ALA A 159 12.52 -0.72 12.49
C ALA A 159 12.16 -0.05 11.17
N ILE A 160 11.32 1.01 11.24
CA ILE A 160 10.95 1.76 10.03
C ILE A 160 12.19 2.44 9.45
N PRO A 161 12.49 2.25 8.15
CA PRO A 161 13.64 2.87 7.51
C PRO A 161 13.54 4.39 7.51
N ASP A 162 14.70 5.08 7.41
CA ASP A 162 14.74 6.55 7.37
C ASP A 162 14.14 7.11 6.09
N SER A 163 14.34 6.42 4.97
CA SER A 163 13.68 6.72 3.69
C SER A 163 12.48 5.81 3.49
N PRO A 164 11.39 6.29 2.90
CA PRO A 164 10.23 5.45 2.60
C PRO A 164 10.64 4.26 1.74
N LEU A 165 10.09 3.10 2.06
CA LEU A 165 10.19 1.88 1.28
C LEU A 165 8.80 1.54 0.73
N LEU A 166 8.71 1.40 -0.59
CA LEU A 166 7.52 0.90 -1.26
C LEU A 166 7.95 -0.11 -2.33
N HIS A 167 8.03 -1.37 -1.93
CA HIS A 167 8.38 -2.47 -2.80
C HIS A 167 7.12 -3.06 -3.42
N VAL A 168 7.08 -3.16 -4.75
CA VAL A 168 5.99 -3.74 -5.53
C VAL A 168 6.55 -4.86 -6.40
N ALA A 169 6.20 -6.09 -6.09
CA ALA A 169 6.63 -7.28 -6.83
C ALA A 169 5.45 -8.00 -7.46
N ASN A 170 5.68 -8.51 -8.67
CA ASN A 170 4.74 -9.32 -9.42
C ASN A 170 5.38 -10.66 -9.78
N ASN A 171 4.61 -11.73 -9.76
CA ASN A 171 5.05 -13.08 -10.13
C ASN A 171 3.93 -13.84 -10.82
N THR A 172 4.32 -14.62 -11.80
CA THR A 172 3.48 -15.65 -12.44
C THR A 172 4.10 -17.00 -12.16
N LEU A 173 3.40 -17.85 -11.41
CA LEU A 173 3.85 -19.22 -11.15
C LEU A 173 2.99 -20.20 -11.95
N ILE A 174 3.65 -20.98 -12.80
CA ILE A 174 3.05 -22.03 -13.62
C ILE A 174 3.38 -23.37 -12.99
N ILE A 175 2.34 -24.15 -12.68
CA ILE A 175 2.45 -25.41 -11.97
C ILE A 175 2.15 -26.52 -12.98
N VAL A 176 3.20 -27.18 -13.43
CA VAL A 176 3.12 -28.26 -14.42
C VAL A 176 4.09 -29.37 -14.07
N ASP A 177 3.65 -30.58 -14.21
CA ASP A 177 4.44 -31.79 -14.01
C ASP A 177 4.83 -32.44 -15.36
N ASP A 178 4.55 -31.75 -16.47
CA ASP A 178 4.84 -32.18 -17.84
C ASP A 178 5.55 -31.08 -18.66
N ASP A 179 5.80 -31.34 -19.92
CA ASP A 179 6.44 -30.41 -20.86
C ASP A 179 5.43 -29.41 -21.49
N THR A 180 4.42 -28.97 -20.73
CA THR A 180 3.48 -27.96 -21.23
C THR A 180 4.25 -26.75 -21.72
N ARG A 181 4.04 -26.38 -22.98
CA ARG A 181 4.66 -25.21 -23.60
C ARG A 181 4.03 -23.94 -23.08
N ILE A 182 4.88 -23.07 -22.59
CA ILE A 182 4.51 -21.71 -22.18
C ILE A 182 4.83 -20.75 -23.32
N GLU A 183 3.89 -19.87 -23.66
CA GLU A 183 4.04 -18.93 -24.75
C GLU A 183 5.05 -17.82 -24.38
N GLN A 184 6.12 -17.72 -25.18
CA GLN A 184 7.20 -16.75 -24.95
C GLN A 184 6.69 -15.31 -25.00
N SER A 185 5.69 -15.02 -25.83
CA SER A 185 5.03 -13.73 -25.95
C SER A 185 4.45 -13.24 -24.63
N TYR A 186 3.85 -14.13 -23.83
CA TYR A 186 3.35 -13.82 -22.50
C TYR A 186 4.51 -13.51 -21.54
N VAL A 187 5.54 -14.36 -21.52
CA VAL A 187 6.73 -14.17 -20.67
C VAL A 187 7.37 -12.80 -20.93
N ASP A 188 7.50 -12.44 -22.22
CA ASP A 188 8.08 -11.16 -22.61
C ASP A 188 7.15 -9.98 -22.28
N ALA A 189 5.85 -10.12 -22.44
CA ALA A 189 4.88 -9.07 -22.14
C ALA A 189 4.82 -8.75 -20.64
N VAL A 190 4.70 -9.76 -19.77
CA VAL A 190 4.61 -9.52 -18.31
C VAL A 190 5.93 -9.04 -17.74
N ARG A 191 7.06 -9.46 -18.30
CA ARG A 191 8.38 -8.92 -17.94
C ARG A 191 8.49 -7.46 -18.32
N ARG A 192 8.17 -7.13 -19.57
CA ARG A 192 8.27 -5.78 -20.11
C ARG A 192 7.43 -4.78 -19.33
N TRP A 193 6.15 -5.10 -19.12
CA TRP A 193 5.18 -4.13 -18.64
C TRP A 193 4.97 -4.15 -17.12
N TYR A 194 5.14 -5.30 -16.48
CA TYR A 194 4.83 -5.46 -15.05
C TYR A 194 6.05 -5.85 -14.21
N GLY A 195 7.21 -6.05 -14.85
CA GLY A 195 8.41 -6.51 -14.17
C GLY A 195 8.21 -7.90 -13.53
N SER A 196 7.19 -8.63 -13.96
CA SER A 196 6.88 -9.95 -13.41
C SER A 196 7.92 -10.97 -13.86
N GLU A 197 8.31 -11.84 -12.94
CA GLU A 197 8.98 -13.08 -13.27
C GLU A 197 7.94 -14.15 -13.59
N VAL A 198 8.30 -15.09 -14.47
CA VAL A 198 7.48 -16.25 -14.77
C VAL A 198 8.27 -17.49 -14.36
N GLY A 199 7.82 -18.14 -13.30
CA GLY A 199 8.43 -19.34 -12.76
C GLY A 199 7.63 -20.59 -13.13
N ARG A 200 8.33 -21.70 -13.41
CA ARG A 200 7.74 -23.02 -13.59
C ARG A 200 8.18 -23.95 -12.47
N ILE A 201 7.27 -24.76 -11.97
CA ILE A 201 7.54 -25.73 -10.89
C ILE A 201 6.57 -26.90 -10.95
N GLY A 202 6.99 -28.06 -10.47
CA GLY A 202 6.11 -29.19 -10.23
C GLY A 202 5.19 -28.99 -9.03
N SER A 203 4.05 -29.66 -9.01
CA SER A 203 3.00 -29.54 -7.99
C SER A 203 3.50 -29.75 -6.56
N GLU A 204 4.42 -30.69 -6.33
CA GLU A 204 5.01 -31.01 -5.02
C GLU A 204 5.77 -29.81 -4.38
N GLY A 205 6.44 -28.98 -5.22
CA GLY A 205 7.21 -27.82 -4.76
C GLY A 205 6.43 -26.51 -4.68
N ALA A 206 5.29 -26.43 -5.38
CA ALA A 206 4.58 -25.18 -5.65
C ALA A 206 4.16 -24.42 -4.39
N LYS A 207 3.56 -25.09 -3.40
CA LYS A 207 3.13 -24.43 -2.15
C LYS A 207 4.29 -23.83 -1.36
N ALA A 208 5.41 -24.51 -1.28
CA ALA A 208 6.58 -24.00 -0.57
C ALA A 208 7.20 -22.79 -1.28
N ALA A 209 7.22 -22.80 -2.63
CA ALA A 209 7.69 -21.68 -3.43
C ALA A 209 6.77 -20.46 -3.30
N LEU A 210 5.44 -20.65 -3.34
CA LEU A 210 4.46 -19.58 -3.11
C LEU A 210 4.62 -18.93 -1.73
N ASP A 211 4.77 -19.73 -0.68
CA ASP A 211 4.92 -19.26 0.68
C ASP A 211 6.24 -18.48 0.84
N ALA A 212 7.33 -19.01 0.31
CA ALA A 212 8.66 -18.38 0.38
C ALA A 212 8.68 -17.05 -0.41
N TRP A 213 8.08 -17.00 -1.59
CA TRP A 213 7.96 -15.78 -2.38
C TRP A 213 7.13 -14.71 -1.65
N THR A 214 5.97 -15.11 -1.11
CA THR A 214 5.11 -14.20 -0.33
C THR A 214 5.85 -13.65 0.89
N ALA A 215 6.54 -14.51 1.64
CA ALA A 215 7.29 -14.09 2.82
C ALA A 215 8.43 -13.13 2.47
N LEU A 216 9.16 -13.37 1.38
CA LEU A 216 10.23 -12.48 0.92
C LEU A 216 9.69 -11.11 0.56
N HIS A 217 8.75 -11.04 -0.39
CA HIS A 217 8.28 -9.79 -0.98
C HIS A 217 7.32 -8.98 -0.09
N THR A 218 6.87 -9.55 1.03
CA THR A 218 6.14 -8.83 2.08
C THR A 218 6.98 -8.53 3.33
N GLY A 219 8.31 -8.70 3.25
CA GLY A 219 9.19 -8.49 4.41
C GLY A 219 8.82 -9.36 5.61
N GLY A 220 8.25 -10.55 5.40
CA GLY A 220 7.82 -11.48 6.44
C GLY A 220 6.53 -11.10 7.16
N LEU A 221 5.86 -10.04 6.73
CA LEU A 221 4.55 -9.64 7.29
C LEU A 221 3.48 -10.71 6.99
N ILE A 222 3.56 -11.32 5.81
CA ILE A 222 2.72 -12.44 5.38
C ILE A 222 3.65 -13.62 5.09
N ARG A 223 3.60 -14.65 5.90
CA ARG A 223 4.52 -15.80 5.80
C ARG A 223 4.00 -16.96 4.96
N ARG A 224 2.71 -16.98 4.68
CA ARG A 224 2.06 -18.05 3.92
C ARG A 224 1.05 -17.48 2.95
N SER A 225 1.14 -17.89 1.70
CA SER A 225 0.13 -17.61 0.69
C SER A 225 -1.20 -18.30 1.03
N ALA A 226 -2.32 -17.63 0.80
CA ALA A 226 -3.66 -18.20 0.97
C ALA A 226 -4.01 -19.23 -0.11
N ILE A 227 -3.33 -19.18 -1.24
CA ILE A 227 -3.55 -20.11 -2.35
C ILE A 227 -3.32 -21.56 -1.89
N ARG A 228 -4.29 -22.42 -2.18
CA ARG A 228 -4.20 -23.86 -1.96
C ARG A 228 -3.83 -24.52 -3.26
N ILE A 229 -2.79 -25.35 -3.24
CA ILE A 229 -2.42 -26.14 -4.40
C ILE A 229 -3.28 -27.39 -4.42
N THR A 230 -4.13 -27.49 -5.44
CA THR A 230 -4.94 -28.67 -5.76
C THR A 230 -4.31 -29.42 -6.95
N PRO A 231 -4.73 -30.66 -7.25
CA PRO A 231 -4.27 -31.34 -8.47
C PRO A 231 -4.61 -30.59 -9.76
N ASP A 232 -5.59 -29.68 -9.72
CA ASP A 232 -6.05 -28.92 -10.88
C ASP A 232 -5.38 -27.54 -10.99
N THR A 233 -4.72 -27.06 -9.92
CA THR A 233 -4.04 -25.76 -9.92
C THR A 233 -2.88 -25.75 -10.90
N ARG A 234 -2.95 -24.92 -11.95
CA ARG A 234 -1.93 -24.79 -12.99
C ARG A 234 -1.27 -23.44 -13.05
N LEU A 235 -1.94 -22.38 -12.55
CA LEU A 235 -1.45 -21.01 -12.61
C LEU A 235 -1.77 -20.28 -11.32
N VAL A 236 -0.77 -19.51 -10.84
CA VAL A 236 -0.96 -18.55 -9.76
C VAL A 236 -0.34 -17.21 -10.18
N LEU A 237 -1.14 -16.17 -10.17
CA LEU A 237 -0.69 -14.79 -10.30
C LEU A 237 -0.54 -14.19 -8.90
N GLN A 238 0.61 -13.60 -8.62
CA GLN A 238 0.90 -12.99 -7.32
C GLN A 238 1.32 -11.53 -7.49
N ASN A 239 0.83 -10.70 -6.59
CA ASN A 239 1.35 -9.38 -6.35
C ASN A 239 1.63 -9.24 -4.85
N ALA A 240 2.76 -8.68 -4.51
CA ALA A 240 3.12 -8.32 -3.14
C ALA A 240 3.48 -6.84 -3.08
N ILE A 241 3.00 -6.17 -2.05
CA ILE A 241 3.37 -4.79 -1.75
C ILE A 241 3.85 -4.74 -0.30
N LEU A 242 5.08 -4.27 -0.11
CA LEU A 242 5.64 -3.92 1.18
C LEU A 242 5.77 -2.40 1.26
N PHE A 243 5.17 -1.81 2.26
CA PHE A 243 5.25 -0.38 2.52
C PHE A 243 5.75 -0.11 3.93
N ALA A 244 6.74 0.76 4.07
CA ALA A 244 7.25 1.22 5.34
C ALA A 244 7.66 2.70 5.22
N ALA A 245 7.06 3.57 6.02
CA ALA A 245 7.38 4.99 6.01
C ALA A 245 7.11 5.65 7.36
N ARG A 246 7.98 6.57 7.76
CA ARG A 246 7.82 7.40 8.94
C ARG A 246 6.85 8.55 8.66
N TRP A 247 6.13 8.99 9.68
CA TRP A 247 5.37 10.23 9.58
C TRP A 247 6.31 11.43 9.38
N ALA A 248 5.95 12.37 8.53
CA ALA A 248 6.67 13.66 8.43
C ALA A 248 6.65 14.42 9.76
N LYS A 249 5.59 14.22 10.55
CA LYS A 249 5.49 14.66 11.93
C LYS A 249 5.05 13.48 12.78
N PRO A 250 5.98 12.83 13.53
CA PRO A 250 5.65 11.65 14.32
C PRO A 250 4.74 12.00 15.50
N PHE A 251 3.90 11.04 15.89
CA PHE A 251 3.20 11.10 17.17
C PHE A 251 4.21 10.84 18.30
N LYS A 252 4.01 11.48 19.45
CA LYS A 252 4.83 11.23 20.61
C LYS A 252 4.17 10.17 21.50
N ALA A 253 4.94 9.20 21.97
CA ALA A 253 4.42 8.10 22.79
C ALA A 253 3.76 8.60 24.08
N GLU A 254 4.28 9.69 24.67
CA GLU A 254 3.69 10.36 25.84
C GLU A 254 2.30 10.93 25.59
N ASN A 255 1.96 11.23 24.34
CA ASN A 255 0.66 11.75 23.92
C ASN A 255 -0.31 10.63 23.53
N THR A 256 0.02 9.35 23.75
CA THR A 256 -0.87 8.23 23.47
C THR A 256 -1.75 7.93 24.68
N SER A 257 -3.04 8.16 24.54
CA SER A 257 -4.04 7.81 25.56
C SER A 257 -4.29 6.29 25.53
N LYS A 258 -3.86 5.60 26.58
CA LYS A 258 -4.07 4.15 26.71
C LYS A 258 -5.54 3.82 26.95
N GLY A 259 -6.04 2.84 26.22
CA GLY A 259 -7.39 2.30 26.40
C GLY A 259 -8.51 3.35 26.19
N ALA A 260 -8.32 4.28 25.26
CA ALA A 260 -9.34 5.26 24.89
C ALA A 260 -10.57 4.57 24.30
N SER A 261 -11.76 5.16 24.48
CA SER A 261 -13.01 4.61 23.99
C SER A 261 -13.13 4.79 22.48
N PHE A 262 -13.49 3.72 21.78
CA PHE A 262 -13.86 3.71 20.38
C PHE A 262 -15.28 3.14 20.24
N THR A 263 -16.17 3.83 19.53
CA THR A 263 -17.55 3.42 19.31
C THR A 263 -17.63 2.68 17.96
N ARG A 264 -18.03 1.40 17.97
CA ARG A 264 -18.19 0.59 16.76
C ARG A 264 -19.47 0.95 16.00
N ALA A 265 -19.59 0.48 14.77
CA ALA A 265 -20.79 0.71 13.93
C ALA A 265 -22.09 0.19 14.56
N ASP A 266 -22.02 -0.89 15.37
CA ASP A 266 -23.17 -1.46 16.10
C ASP A 266 -23.51 -0.69 17.40
N GLY A 267 -22.87 0.46 17.66
CA GLY A 267 -23.02 1.25 18.88
C GLY A 267 -22.26 0.69 20.09
N GLY A 268 -21.69 -0.50 19.98
CA GLY A 268 -20.87 -1.10 21.03
C GLY A 268 -19.55 -0.32 21.19
N ARG A 269 -18.92 -0.45 22.36
CA ARG A 269 -17.66 0.22 22.65
C ARG A 269 -16.52 -0.78 22.78
N THR A 270 -15.35 -0.39 22.26
CA THR A 270 -14.08 -1.08 22.47
C THR A 270 -13.04 -0.10 23.01
N ARG A 271 -11.88 -0.60 23.41
CA ARG A 271 -10.77 0.22 23.91
C ARG A 271 -9.57 0.07 22.99
N ALA A 272 -8.97 1.21 22.62
CA ALA A 272 -7.78 1.26 21.80
C ALA A 272 -6.77 2.30 22.33
N ASP A 273 -5.51 2.11 22.05
CA ASP A 273 -4.49 3.11 22.32
C ASP A 273 -4.58 4.21 21.27
N MET A 274 -4.97 5.41 21.68
CA MET A 274 -5.23 6.57 20.82
C MET A 274 -4.02 7.49 20.82
N MET A 275 -3.31 7.58 19.72
CA MET A 275 -2.21 8.50 19.50
C MET A 275 -2.73 9.90 19.22
N HIS A 276 -2.11 10.94 19.80
CA HIS A 276 -2.51 12.33 19.59
C HIS A 276 -1.37 13.18 19.05
N ILE A 277 -1.71 14.06 18.11
CA ILE A 277 -0.80 15.06 17.56
C ILE A 277 -1.57 16.35 17.23
N THR A 278 -0.92 17.49 17.39
CA THR A 278 -1.47 18.79 16.97
C THR A 278 -0.56 19.41 15.93
N GLY A 279 -1.14 19.90 14.84
CA GLY A 279 -0.37 20.54 13.78
C GLY A 279 -1.23 21.12 12.68
N SER A 280 -0.57 21.76 11.73
CA SER A 280 -1.21 22.33 10.54
C SER A 280 -1.36 21.22 9.49
N PHE A 281 -2.46 20.47 9.55
CA PHE A 281 -2.80 19.40 8.61
C PHE A 281 -3.89 19.84 7.63
N THR A 282 -3.87 19.29 6.42
CA THR A 282 -4.92 19.51 5.43
C THR A 282 -6.18 18.79 5.86
N LEU A 283 -7.24 19.54 6.10
CA LEU A 283 -8.55 19.06 6.55
C LEU A 283 -9.63 19.56 5.59
N VAL A 284 -10.43 18.66 5.06
CA VAL A 284 -11.57 18.96 4.18
C VAL A 284 -12.85 18.35 4.74
N LYS A 285 -13.99 18.86 4.27
CA LYS A 285 -15.33 18.38 4.59
C LYS A 285 -16.08 18.06 3.32
N GLY A 286 -16.76 16.94 3.27
CA GLY A 286 -17.73 16.54 2.27
C GLY A 286 -19.11 16.34 2.87
N GLU A 287 -20.02 15.76 2.11
CA GLU A 287 -21.35 15.41 2.57
C GLU A 287 -21.30 14.16 3.42
N GLY A 288 -21.60 14.30 4.72
CA GLY A 288 -21.60 13.21 5.69
C GLY A 288 -20.20 12.70 6.11
N TRP A 289 -19.12 13.39 5.75
CA TRP A 289 -17.76 12.99 6.12
C TRP A 289 -16.79 14.16 6.23
N ARG A 290 -15.69 13.93 6.92
CA ARG A 290 -14.49 14.79 6.94
C ARG A 290 -13.29 13.96 6.56
N ALA A 291 -12.28 14.57 5.91
CA ALA A 291 -11.03 13.89 5.61
C ALA A 291 -9.82 14.74 5.98
N LEU A 292 -8.78 14.05 6.42
CA LEU A 292 -7.52 14.63 6.85
C LEU A 292 -6.35 13.89 6.21
N ARG A 293 -5.29 14.62 5.84
CA ARG A 293 -4.05 14.07 5.30
C ARG A 293 -2.93 14.14 6.31
N LEU A 294 -2.27 13.00 6.51
CA LEU A 294 -1.02 12.84 7.26
C LEU A 294 0.10 12.51 6.25
N PRO A 295 1.05 13.43 5.99
CA PRO A 295 2.17 13.17 5.09
C PRO A 295 3.20 12.24 5.74
N TYR A 296 3.88 11.44 4.93
CA TYR A 296 5.06 10.69 5.32
C TYR A 296 6.35 11.49 5.09
N ALA A 297 7.42 11.13 5.81
CA ALA A 297 8.72 11.79 5.73
C ALA A 297 9.46 11.51 4.41
N THR A 298 10.33 12.43 3.98
CA THR A 298 11.10 12.31 2.73
C THR A 298 12.41 11.53 2.85
N GLY A 299 12.79 11.13 4.06
CA GLY A 299 14.02 10.38 4.31
C GLY A 299 15.24 11.23 4.68
N ALA A 300 15.25 12.55 4.47
CA ALA A 300 16.27 13.42 5.05
C ALA A 300 15.74 14.02 6.36
N PRO A 301 16.46 13.95 7.49
CA PRO A 301 16.07 14.70 8.68
C PRO A 301 16.05 16.18 8.34
N ASP A 302 14.96 16.87 8.69
CA ASP A 302 14.79 18.34 8.55
C ASP A 302 15.84 19.11 9.35
N GLY A 303 17.08 19.04 8.96
CA GLY A 303 18.22 19.72 9.58
C GLY A 303 19.13 20.44 8.58
N ALA A 304 18.94 20.19 7.29
CA ALA A 304 19.83 20.75 6.25
C ALA A 304 19.18 21.83 5.35
N ALA A 305 17.91 22.15 5.53
CA ALA A 305 17.20 23.06 4.63
C ALA A 305 17.02 24.49 5.17
N ASP A 306 17.59 24.84 6.33
CA ASP A 306 17.47 26.20 6.89
C ASP A 306 18.83 26.81 7.34
N ALA A 307 19.89 26.48 6.62
CA ALA A 307 21.14 27.25 6.69
C ALA A 307 21.11 28.29 5.56
N GLY A 308 20.57 29.48 5.89
CA GLY A 308 20.85 30.76 5.28
C GLY A 308 21.11 30.81 3.78
N ALA A 309 20.08 30.86 2.94
CA ALA A 309 20.19 31.52 1.65
C ALA A 309 19.97 33.01 1.88
N ASP A 310 21.08 33.71 2.06
CA ASP A 310 21.20 35.14 1.93
C ASP A 310 20.66 35.56 0.56
N ILE A 311 19.65 36.43 0.57
CA ILE A 311 19.03 36.97 -0.64
C ILE A 311 20.00 38.02 -1.21
N GLY A 312 21.01 37.57 -1.93
CA GLY A 312 21.83 38.41 -2.79
C GLY A 312 21.17 38.53 -4.17
N ASP A 313 20.83 39.75 -4.47
CA ASP A 313 20.41 40.36 -5.73
C ASP A 313 20.91 39.62 -7.00
N ARG A 314 20.01 39.15 -7.89
CA ARG A 314 20.32 38.69 -9.23
C ARG A 314 19.42 39.34 -10.27
N PRO A 315 19.98 39.91 -11.34
CA PRO A 315 19.23 40.63 -12.36
C PRO A 315 18.47 39.69 -13.32
N ASP A 316 17.40 40.27 -13.85
CA ASP A 316 16.47 39.71 -14.84
C ASP A 316 17.11 39.05 -16.05
N GLY A 317 16.55 37.91 -16.49
CA GLY A 317 16.77 37.40 -17.83
C GLY A 317 16.53 35.93 -18.04
N ALA A 318 15.36 35.57 -18.60
CA ALA A 318 15.04 34.48 -19.53
C ALA A 318 15.36 33.03 -19.13
N GLY A 319 14.31 32.23 -19.05
CA GLY A 319 14.34 30.79 -19.06
C GLY A 319 13.10 30.15 -18.50
N ALA A 320 12.07 29.97 -19.35
CA ALA A 320 10.88 29.18 -19.00
C ALA A 320 11.27 27.72 -18.83
N GLY A 321 11.59 27.33 -17.60
CA GLY A 321 11.69 25.95 -17.17
C GLY A 321 10.41 25.64 -16.38
N THR A 322 9.65 24.62 -16.81
CA THR A 322 8.49 24.08 -16.10
C THR A 322 8.91 23.47 -14.75
N GLY A 323 9.13 24.37 -13.79
CA GLY A 323 9.41 23.99 -12.41
C GLY A 323 8.15 23.42 -11.79
N ILE A 324 8.16 22.15 -11.45
CA ILE A 324 7.23 21.55 -10.49
C ILE A 324 7.50 22.27 -9.16
N GLY A 325 6.56 23.14 -8.79
CA GLY A 325 6.71 24.05 -7.65
C GLY A 325 6.93 23.33 -6.34
N ASP A 326 7.83 23.93 -5.59
CA ASP A 326 8.11 23.84 -4.14
C ASP A 326 7.02 23.13 -3.32
N ARG A 327 7.11 21.80 -3.20
CA ARG A 327 6.32 21.02 -2.27
C ARG A 327 7.03 21.04 -0.93
N ARG A 328 6.72 22.02 -0.11
CA ARG A 328 7.27 22.14 1.24
C ARG A 328 6.92 20.89 2.08
N GLY A 329 7.92 20.03 2.32
CA GLY A 329 7.95 19.16 3.48
C GLY A 329 7.20 17.83 3.41
N GLY A 330 7.11 17.15 2.25
CA GLY A 330 6.60 15.78 2.20
C GLY A 330 7.11 15.02 0.99
N THR A 331 7.23 13.69 1.10
CA THR A 331 7.32 12.79 -0.05
C THR A 331 6.02 12.88 -0.85
N GLY A 332 6.00 12.35 -2.07
CA GLY A 332 4.76 12.08 -2.76
C GLY A 332 3.86 11.04 -2.09
N LEU A 333 4.08 10.66 -0.82
CA LEU A 333 3.31 9.65 -0.06
C LEU A 333 2.58 10.29 1.13
N ALA A 334 1.32 9.91 1.32
CA ALA A 334 0.52 10.36 2.45
C ALA A 334 -0.51 9.30 2.88
N MET A 335 -0.98 9.40 4.12
CA MET A 335 -2.19 8.72 4.58
C MET A 335 -3.35 9.72 4.57
N ASP A 336 -4.36 9.43 3.78
CA ASP A 336 -5.65 10.11 3.79
C ASP A 336 -6.60 9.34 4.70
N ILE A 337 -7.20 10.03 5.67
CA ILE A 337 -8.17 9.43 6.60
C ILE A 337 -9.53 10.06 6.33
N VAL A 338 -10.53 9.23 6.06
CA VAL A 338 -11.93 9.64 5.84
C VAL A 338 -12.76 9.17 7.02
N LEU A 339 -13.27 10.13 7.77
CA LEU A 339 -14.05 9.89 8.98
C LEU A 339 -15.51 10.27 8.70
N PRO A 340 -16.46 9.31 8.67
CA PRO A 340 -17.87 9.57 8.59
C PRO A 340 -18.35 10.47 9.75
N ASP A 341 -19.30 11.37 9.52
CA ASP A 341 -19.85 12.21 10.57
C ASP A 341 -20.73 11.39 11.54
N ALA A 342 -21.42 10.38 11.03
CA ALA A 342 -22.22 9.45 11.84
C ALA A 342 -21.36 8.28 12.37
N VAL A 343 -21.84 7.64 13.46
CA VAL A 343 -21.35 6.35 13.94
C VAL A 343 -22.04 5.27 13.10
N ALA A 344 -21.41 4.89 11.99
CA ALA A 344 -21.96 3.95 11.02
C ALA A 344 -20.84 3.16 10.36
N SER A 345 -21.17 2.09 9.64
CA SER A 345 -20.18 1.39 8.83
C SER A 345 -19.70 2.30 7.68
N PRO A 346 -18.40 2.31 7.34
CA PRO A 346 -17.94 2.95 6.11
C PRO A 346 -18.64 2.40 4.85
N ALA A 347 -19.12 1.16 4.88
CA ALA A 347 -19.89 0.56 3.79
C ALA A 347 -21.22 1.27 3.49
N ASP A 348 -21.73 2.08 4.44
CA ASP A 348 -22.98 2.86 4.27
C ASP A 348 -22.74 4.12 3.42
N LEU A 349 -21.49 4.51 3.17
CA LEU A 349 -21.15 5.62 2.27
C LEU A 349 -20.93 5.12 0.85
N PRO A 350 -21.23 5.96 -0.16
CA PRO A 350 -20.95 5.59 -1.55
C PRO A 350 -19.47 5.20 -1.75
N PRO A 351 -19.16 4.13 -2.48
CA PRO A 351 -17.78 3.69 -2.73
C PRO A 351 -16.88 4.78 -3.36
N SER A 352 -17.48 5.70 -4.12
CA SER A 352 -16.77 6.84 -4.71
C SER A 352 -16.27 7.87 -3.70
N THR A 353 -16.70 7.79 -2.44
CA THR A 353 -16.35 8.73 -1.35
C THR A 353 -14.84 8.75 -1.11
N TRP A 354 -14.18 7.60 -1.14
CA TRP A 354 -12.76 7.48 -0.84
C TRP A 354 -11.89 8.26 -1.84
N GLY A 355 -12.09 8.01 -3.12
CA GLY A 355 -11.40 8.74 -4.19
C GLY A 355 -11.78 10.22 -4.21
N ALA A 356 -13.04 10.56 -3.93
CA ALA A 356 -13.49 11.96 -3.86
C ALA A 356 -12.81 12.71 -2.71
N ALA A 357 -12.63 12.08 -1.56
CA ALA A 357 -11.93 12.66 -0.41
C ALA A 357 -10.46 12.96 -0.74
N THR A 358 -9.74 12.00 -1.35
CA THR A 358 -8.35 12.22 -1.80
C THR A 358 -8.25 13.36 -2.80
N ARG A 359 -9.16 13.43 -3.79
CA ARG A 359 -9.20 14.55 -4.74
C ARG A 359 -9.49 15.89 -4.07
N ALA A 360 -10.35 15.91 -3.05
CA ALA A 360 -10.63 17.13 -2.29
C ALA A 360 -9.41 17.59 -1.48
N LEU A 361 -8.68 16.66 -0.84
CA LEU A 361 -7.43 16.93 -0.15
C LEU A 361 -6.35 17.46 -1.11
N ASN A 362 -6.19 16.84 -2.29
CA ASN A 362 -5.27 17.31 -3.33
C ASN A 362 -5.57 18.75 -3.79
N ARG A 363 -6.85 19.09 -3.92
CA ARG A 363 -7.24 20.48 -4.24
C ARG A 363 -6.93 21.44 -3.09
N ALA A 364 -7.23 21.03 -1.86
CA ALA A 364 -7.02 21.88 -0.69
C ALA A 364 -5.53 22.17 -0.43
N GLU A 365 -4.61 21.26 -0.74
CA GLU A 365 -3.16 21.47 -0.60
C GLU A 365 -2.59 22.50 -1.57
N ARG A 366 -3.28 22.77 -2.67
CA ARG A 366 -2.91 23.84 -3.63
C ARG A 366 -3.34 25.22 -3.17
N LEU A 367 -4.17 25.30 -2.15
CA LEU A 367 -4.66 26.56 -1.58
C LEU A 367 -3.80 26.96 -0.36
N PRO A 368 -3.77 28.26 -0.01
CA PRO A 368 -3.16 28.70 1.22
C PRO A 368 -3.75 27.93 2.43
N ARG A 369 -2.88 27.49 3.34
CA ARG A 369 -3.33 26.80 4.54
C ARG A 369 -4.18 27.70 5.41
N GLY A 370 -5.28 27.15 5.92
CA GLY A 370 -6.16 27.84 6.86
C GLY A 370 -5.41 28.23 8.15
N ASP A 371 -5.85 29.31 8.79
CA ASP A 371 -5.27 29.81 10.06
C ASP A 371 -5.81 29.04 11.26
N PHE A 372 -5.61 27.71 11.24
CA PHE A 372 -5.98 26.81 12.34
C PHE A 372 -5.03 25.60 12.40
N ASP A 373 -4.89 25.05 13.60
CA ASP A 373 -4.25 23.77 13.83
C ASP A 373 -5.31 22.67 13.99
N VAL A 374 -4.95 21.42 13.70
CA VAL A 374 -5.83 20.27 13.87
C VAL A 374 -5.26 19.39 14.99
N ILE A 375 -6.10 19.11 15.99
CA ILE A 375 -5.84 18.07 16.99
C ILE A 375 -6.32 16.76 16.39
N VAL A 376 -5.38 15.86 16.07
CA VAL A 376 -5.65 14.55 15.49
C VAL A 376 -5.59 13.50 16.58
N GLY A 377 -6.55 12.57 16.57
CA GLY A 377 -6.52 11.34 17.34
C GLY A 377 -6.65 10.15 16.40
N LEU A 378 -5.64 9.27 16.37
CA LEU A 378 -5.59 8.08 15.52
C LEU A 378 -5.26 6.86 16.39
N PRO A 379 -6.07 5.78 16.37
CA PRO A 379 -5.73 4.56 17.08
C PRO A 379 -4.46 3.91 16.52
N ARG A 380 -3.67 3.25 17.39
CA ARG A 380 -2.70 2.25 16.93
C ARG A 380 -3.42 1.10 16.25
N LEU A 381 -2.86 0.61 15.16
CA LEU A 381 -3.45 -0.46 14.37
C LEU A 381 -2.46 -1.61 14.11
N ASP A 382 -2.96 -2.83 14.19
CA ASP A 382 -2.34 -4.04 13.63
C ASP A 382 -3.44 -4.82 12.89
N LEU A 383 -3.65 -4.44 11.62
CA LEU A 383 -4.70 -5.00 10.79
C LEU A 383 -4.16 -6.17 9.98
N ASN A 384 -4.68 -7.35 10.25
CA ASN A 384 -4.40 -8.59 9.51
C ASN A 384 -5.72 -9.36 9.33
N PRO A 385 -6.61 -8.90 8.43
CA PRO A 385 -7.94 -9.48 8.26
C PRO A 385 -7.92 -10.92 7.72
N GLY A 386 -6.76 -11.41 7.29
CA GLY A 386 -6.63 -12.70 6.64
C GLY A 386 -6.69 -12.59 5.13
N ALA A 387 -6.95 -13.72 4.48
CA ALA A 387 -7.11 -13.77 3.03
C ALA A 387 -8.55 -13.45 2.63
N VAL A 388 -8.69 -12.62 1.61
CA VAL A 388 -9.97 -12.32 0.98
C VAL A 388 -10.05 -13.10 -0.33
N ASP A 389 -11.10 -13.88 -0.50
CA ASP A 389 -11.42 -14.51 -1.78
C ASP A 389 -11.90 -13.44 -2.76
N LEU A 390 -11.27 -13.37 -3.91
CA LEU A 390 -11.54 -12.34 -4.92
C LEU A 390 -12.50 -12.83 -6.02
N ILE A 391 -12.86 -14.11 -6.04
CA ILE A 391 -13.76 -14.63 -7.06
C ILE A 391 -15.11 -13.87 -7.07
N PRO A 392 -15.79 -13.67 -5.92
CA PRO A 392 -17.03 -12.88 -5.90
C PRO A 392 -16.83 -11.43 -6.38
N LEU A 393 -15.69 -10.81 -6.04
CA LEU A 393 -15.35 -9.47 -6.51
C LEU A 393 -15.19 -9.42 -8.02
N LEU A 394 -14.53 -10.42 -8.62
CA LEU A 394 -14.34 -10.47 -10.08
C LEU A 394 -15.68 -10.56 -10.80
N GLU A 395 -16.63 -11.35 -10.27
CA GLU A 395 -18.00 -11.45 -10.79
C GLU A 395 -18.74 -10.09 -10.66
N GLU A 396 -18.64 -9.41 -9.54
CA GLU A 396 -19.22 -8.06 -9.32
C GLU A 396 -18.63 -7.00 -10.26
N LEU A 397 -17.36 -7.15 -10.66
CA LEU A 397 -16.69 -6.30 -11.64
C LEU A 397 -17.13 -6.62 -13.08
N GLY A 398 -17.98 -7.63 -13.28
CA GLY A 398 -18.40 -8.09 -14.59
C GLY A 398 -17.34 -8.89 -15.35
N ILE A 399 -16.34 -9.40 -14.62
CA ILE A 399 -15.28 -10.22 -15.20
C ILE A 399 -15.78 -11.66 -15.27
N GLY A 400 -15.96 -12.16 -16.48
CA GLY A 400 -16.37 -13.53 -16.73
C GLY A 400 -15.23 -14.51 -16.48
N ILE A 401 -15.07 -14.95 -15.23
CA ILE A 401 -13.98 -15.87 -14.84
C ILE A 401 -14.26 -17.32 -15.18
N TRP A 402 -15.52 -17.70 -15.21
CA TRP A 402 -15.92 -19.08 -15.53
C TRP A 402 -15.71 -19.37 -17.02
N GLY A 403 -14.73 -20.22 -17.27
CA GLY A 403 -14.34 -20.53 -18.65
C GLY A 403 -13.39 -19.52 -19.30
N LEU A 404 -12.82 -18.59 -18.52
CA LEU A 404 -11.78 -17.70 -19.01
C LEU A 404 -10.54 -18.52 -19.37
N GLU A 405 -10.34 -18.74 -20.65
CA GLU A 405 -9.16 -19.42 -21.16
C GLU A 405 -7.97 -18.49 -21.20
N LEU A 406 -6.86 -18.94 -20.63
CA LEU A 406 -5.59 -18.22 -20.59
C LEU A 406 -4.66 -18.74 -21.70
N SER A 407 -5.21 -18.80 -22.91
CA SER A 407 -4.58 -19.40 -24.09
C SER A 407 -3.28 -18.72 -24.52
N HIS A 408 -3.11 -17.43 -24.16
CA HIS A 408 -1.87 -16.69 -24.42
C HIS A 408 -0.74 -17.06 -23.44
N ILE A 409 -1.04 -17.80 -22.35
CA ILE A 409 -0.03 -18.35 -21.44
C ILE A 409 0.29 -19.79 -21.85
N ALA A 410 -0.74 -20.63 -21.88
CA ALA A 410 -0.63 -22.04 -22.28
C ALA A 410 -2.00 -22.60 -22.66
N PRO A 411 -2.06 -23.65 -23.49
CA PRO A 411 -3.31 -24.30 -23.88
C PRO A 411 -4.09 -24.85 -22.66
N ARG A 412 -5.40 -24.66 -22.65
CA ARG A 412 -6.33 -25.19 -21.62
C ARG A 412 -6.06 -24.71 -20.19
N LEU A 413 -5.44 -23.57 -20.05
CA LEU A 413 -5.22 -22.95 -18.76
C LEU A 413 -6.44 -22.10 -18.38
N ILE A 414 -6.94 -22.24 -17.16
CA ILE A 414 -8.07 -21.47 -16.61
C ILE A 414 -7.71 -20.88 -15.25
N LEU A 415 -8.40 -19.80 -14.87
CA LEU A 415 -8.30 -19.24 -13.52
C LEU A 415 -9.17 -20.05 -12.56
N GLU A 416 -8.57 -20.58 -11.49
CA GLU A 416 -9.27 -21.39 -10.47
C GLU A 416 -9.43 -20.62 -9.17
N GLN A 417 -8.41 -19.90 -8.73
CA GLN A 417 -8.38 -19.24 -7.43
C GLN A 417 -7.80 -17.83 -7.55
N ALA A 418 -8.37 -16.90 -6.81
CA ALA A 418 -7.85 -15.55 -6.67
C ALA A 418 -7.99 -15.09 -5.22
N PHE A 419 -6.87 -14.75 -4.57
CA PHE A 419 -6.87 -14.26 -3.19
C PHE A 419 -5.99 -13.03 -3.06
N GLN A 420 -6.39 -12.12 -2.17
CA GLN A 420 -5.51 -11.08 -1.67
C GLN A 420 -5.30 -11.23 -0.17
N GLN A 421 -4.06 -11.04 0.26
CA GLN A 421 -3.70 -10.93 1.66
C GLN A 421 -2.98 -9.59 1.86
N THR A 422 -3.37 -8.90 2.92
CA THR A 422 -2.78 -7.61 3.27
C THR A 422 -2.59 -7.53 4.77
N ARG A 423 -1.51 -6.89 5.20
CA ARG A 423 -1.29 -6.53 6.59
C ARG A 423 -0.85 -5.08 6.67
N LEU A 424 -1.43 -4.34 7.62
CA LEU A 424 -1.15 -2.93 7.82
C LEU A 424 -0.97 -2.64 9.30
N LEU A 425 0.17 -2.06 9.63
CA LEU A 425 0.55 -1.65 10.97
C LEU A 425 0.65 -0.13 11.00
N VAL A 426 0.12 0.52 12.02
CA VAL A 426 0.18 1.97 12.21
C VAL A 426 0.49 2.27 13.67
N ASP A 427 1.55 3.02 13.90
CA ASP A 427 1.96 3.46 15.23
C ASP A 427 2.48 4.91 15.24
N GLU A 428 3.07 5.33 16.35
CA GLU A 428 3.55 6.69 16.56
C GLU A 428 4.68 7.12 15.62
N ALA A 429 5.50 6.18 15.17
CA ALA A 429 6.63 6.46 14.30
C ALA A 429 6.21 6.56 12.83
N GLY A 430 5.20 5.77 12.45
CA GLY A 430 4.80 5.69 11.04
C GLY A 430 3.81 4.59 10.74
N THR A 431 3.90 4.13 9.51
CA THR A 431 3.21 2.93 9.03
C THR A 431 4.23 1.84 8.77
N VAL A 432 3.93 0.64 9.17
CA VAL A 432 4.75 -0.55 9.45
C VAL A 432 5.51 -0.43 10.75
N ALA A 433 5.15 -1.16 11.73
CA ALA A 433 5.37 -0.91 13.13
C ALA A 433 6.80 -1.12 13.66
N ALA A 434 7.08 -0.24 14.53
CA ALA A 434 7.72 -0.23 15.84
C ALA A 434 9.23 -0.44 15.94
N ALA A 435 9.93 0.59 16.32
CA ALA A 435 10.63 0.74 17.59
C ALA A 435 11.27 2.11 17.68
N LEU A 436 11.09 2.68 18.84
CA LEU A 436 11.51 3.98 19.33
C LEU A 436 13.03 4.16 19.19
N THR A 437 13.43 5.24 18.50
CA THR A 437 14.69 5.92 18.76
C THR A 437 14.36 7.40 18.98
N GLU A 438 14.39 7.84 20.25
CA GLU A 438 14.20 9.24 20.62
C GLU A 438 15.45 10.03 20.23
N ALA A 439 15.28 10.99 19.32
CA ALA A 439 16.13 12.16 19.23
C ALA A 439 15.26 13.39 19.52
N ALA A 440 15.27 13.84 20.77
CA ALA A 440 14.60 15.05 21.18
C ALA A 440 15.44 16.26 20.78
N PHE A 441 15.04 16.96 19.72
CA PHE A 441 15.54 18.29 19.43
C PHE A 441 14.52 19.32 19.94
N MET A 442 14.85 19.98 21.03
CA MET A 442 14.11 21.12 21.53
C MET A 442 14.45 22.34 20.68
N ARG A 443 13.55 22.78 19.84
CA ARG A 443 13.61 24.11 19.25
C ARG A 443 12.77 25.06 20.10
N ALA A 444 13.37 26.14 20.59
CA ALA A 444 12.66 27.19 21.29
C ALA A 444 11.58 27.77 20.35
N ALA A 445 10.32 27.55 20.68
CA ALA A 445 9.20 28.11 19.96
C ALA A 445 9.11 29.62 20.24
N ALA A 446 9.28 30.46 19.22
CA ALA A 446 8.79 31.81 19.25
C ALA A 446 7.28 31.76 19.57
N HIS A 447 6.82 32.61 20.48
CA HIS A 447 5.42 32.70 20.89
C HIS A 447 4.60 33.23 19.72
N ALA A 448 4.10 32.31 18.87
CA ALA A 448 3.06 32.63 17.90
C ALA A 448 1.73 32.78 18.64
N ALA A 449 0.89 33.72 18.21
CA ALA A 449 -0.46 33.89 18.74
C ALA A 449 -1.23 32.56 18.69
N PRO A 450 -2.07 32.25 19.70
CA PRO A 450 -2.79 30.98 19.73
C PRO A 450 -3.68 30.85 18.50
N ARG A 451 -3.40 29.86 17.65
CA ARG A 451 -4.19 29.55 16.45
C ARG A 451 -5.49 28.86 16.87
N ARG A 452 -6.55 29.07 16.10
CA ARG A 452 -7.79 28.32 16.30
C ARG A 452 -7.50 26.83 16.12
N THR A 453 -8.19 25.97 16.88
CA THR A 453 -8.01 24.52 16.78
C THR A 453 -9.28 23.85 16.31
N LYS A 454 -9.13 22.84 15.42
CA LYS A 454 -10.18 21.91 15.02
C LYS A 454 -9.83 20.52 15.53
N ARG A 455 -10.82 19.67 15.75
CA ARG A 455 -10.61 18.29 16.22
C ARG A 455 -10.96 17.30 15.11
N PHE A 456 -10.08 16.33 14.90
CA PHE A 456 -10.26 15.19 14.03
C PHE A 456 -9.85 13.93 14.79
N ILE A 457 -10.82 13.30 15.44
CA ILE A 457 -10.59 12.14 16.31
C ILE A 457 -11.25 10.91 15.70
N CYS A 458 -10.46 9.89 15.42
CA CYS A 458 -10.90 8.60 14.89
C CYS A 458 -11.42 7.70 16.03
N ASP A 459 -12.49 8.12 16.66
CA ASP A 459 -13.16 7.46 17.79
C ASP A 459 -14.37 6.59 17.39
N ARG A 460 -14.59 6.41 16.10
CA ARG A 460 -15.63 5.64 15.44
C ARG A 460 -15.15 5.12 14.09
N PRO A 461 -15.90 4.24 13.39
CA PRO A 461 -15.44 3.66 12.12
C PRO A 461 -15.00 4.69 11.08
N TYR A 462 -13.91 4.40 10.41
CA TYR A 462 -13.30 5.27 9.40
C TYR A 462 -12.58 4.46 8.32
N VAL A 463 -12.25 5.11 7.21
CA VAL A 463 -11.37 4.56 6.18
C VAL A 463 -10.06 5.32 6.17
N LEU A 464 -8.96 4.60 6.03
CA LEU A 464 -7.66 5.17 5.74
C LEU A 464 -7.16 4.69 4.38
N ARG A 465 -6.37 5.53 3.71
CA ARG A 465 -5.77 5.24 2.41
C ARG A 465 -4.30 5.66 2.42
N VAL A 466 -3.40 4.79 2.04
CA VAL A 466 -2.01 5.14 1.73
C VAL A 466 -1.95 5.48 0.25
N VAL A 467 -1.66 6.75 -0.06
CA VAL A 467 -1.76 7.32 -1.41
C VAL A 467 -0.40 7.80 -1.87
N ASP A 468 -0.04 7.46 -3.10
CA ASP A 468 1.03 8.13 -3.80
C ASP A 468 0.47 9.40 -4.48
N LEU A 469 0.96 10.55 -4.07
CA LEU A 469 0.43 11.85 -4.49
C LEU A 469 0.79 12.22 -5.93
N ASP A 470 1.83 11.62 -6.49
CA ASP A 470 2.29 11.90 -7.84
C ASP A 470 1.47 11.12 -8.87
N SER A 471 1.27 9.82 -8.66
CA SER A 471 0.37 9.02 -9.51
C SER A 471 -1.11 9.27 -9.20
N GLY A 472 -1.43 9.60 -7.94
CA GLY A 472 -2.79 9.67 -7.42
C GLY A 472 -3.36 8.33 -6.99
N ALA A 473 -2.58 7.26 -7.08
CA ALA A 473 -3.04 5.90 -6.82
C ALA A 473 -3.00 5.54 -5.33
N ALA A 474 -4.02 4.83 -4.85
CA ALA A 474 -4.02 4.25 -3.50
C ALA A 474 -3.31 2.90 -3.51
N VAL A 475 -2.25 2.80 -2.71
CA VAL A 475 -1.47 1.58 -2.52
C VAL A 475 -2.19 0.63 -1.56
N PHE A 476 -2.71 1.19 -0.46
CA PHE A 476 -3.52 0.48 0.53
C PHE A 476 -4.77 1.28 0.88
N GLU A 477 -5.82 0.56 1.18
CA GLU A 477 -7.05 1.09 1.77
C GLU A 477 -7.46 0.18 2.92
N ALA A 478 -7.93 0.75 4.03
CA ALA A 478 -8.45 -0.02 5.14
C ALA A 478 -9.70 0.61 5.76
N ALA A 479 -10.72 -0.21 5.98
CA ALA A 479 -11.87 0.14 6.79
C ALA A 479 -11.64 -0.36 8.22
N VAL A 480 -11.60 0.55 9.16
CA VAL A 480 -11.37 0.27 10.58
C VAL A 480 -12.68 0.37 11.34
N LEU A 481 -13.23 -0.77 11.70
CA LEU A 481 -14.50 -0.89 12.45
C LEU A 481 -14.26 -1.15 13.94
N ASP A 482 -13.13 -1.81 14.26
CA ASP A 482 -12.71 -2.09 15.64
C ASP A 482 -11.16 -2.13 15.70
N PRO A 483 -10.50 -1.06 16.17
CA PRO A 483 -9.03 -1.00 16.22
C PRO A 483 -8.41 -1.98 17.24
N ALA A 484 -9.19 -2.52 18.17
CA ALA A 484 -8.71 -3.52 19.13
C ALA A 484 -8.73 -4.95 18.56
N ARG A 485 -9.47 -5.17 17.47
CA ARG A 485 -9.57 -6.47 16.83
C ARG A 485 -8.33 -6.74 15.98
N ARG A 486 -7.43 -7.53 16.54
CA ARG A 486 -6.30 -8.09 15.78
C ARG A 486 -6.86 -9.22 14.90
N GLY A 487 -6.44 -9.29 13.64
CA GLY A 487 -6.86 -10.33 12.72
C GLY A 487 -6.49 -11.74 13.21
N ALA A 488 -6.96 -12.75 12.48
CA ALA A 488 -6.65 -14.15 12.76
C ALA A 488 -5.14 -14.38 12.83
N ARG A 489 -4.71 -15.12 13.88
CA ARG A 489 -3.31 -15.50 14.10
C ARG A 489 -2.90 -16.59 13.12
#